data_189c06dd74d8fea64dbeea9bb4bc55cf
#
_entry.id   189c06dd74d8fea64dbeea9bb4bc55cf
#
_cell.length_a   1.000
_cell.length_b   1.000
_cell.length_c   1.000
_cell.angle_alpha   90.00
_cell.angle_beta   90.00
_cell.angle_gamma   90.00
#
_symmetry.space_group_name_H-M   'P 1'
#
loop_
_entity.id
_entity.type
_entity.pdbx_description
1 polymer ?
#
loop_
_entity_poly.entity_id
_entity_poly.type
_entity_poly.pdbx_seq_one_letter_code
_entity_poly.pdbx_strand_id
1 'polypeptide(L)'
;MTTEGFFIHALVIFPLFCRVLFHMIKSLRPLFLAGLLLPLALPVAAATINTALTPNVEKALKASKLQPTALSLVMIPLDGPGNPTVYNADVSVNPASTMKLVTTYASLEMLGPNHQWKTEFYTDGDLSGGILNGNLYLKGGGDPKLNMEKLWLLMRDLRANGVTQVTGDLILDRSFFIQPQLPEFNDDGNDENKPFLVKPDSLLVNLKALRFVARNDGGRVLISVEPPIASVRIENTVKALNSKQCTGGVRYNPVTQPDGSVTVTVAGQLGEGCSSQTYLSLLDHATYTAGAVRAIWKELGGSIQGKDRLAATPSSAKLLARAYSPDLAEIIRDINKYSNNTMAQQLFLSLGQKYRNEADGDDAKAAQRVVRQWLAKKGITAPHLVMENGSGLSRAERVSAREMANMLQAAWHSPYAAEYISSLPIAGTDGTMRKRLKTTAMRGEAHVKTGTLNTVRAIAGFSRDVNGNTWVVVAILNDKAPFGASSVLDQVLLDLYKQPRLPQTASAL
;
A
#
# COMPACT_ATOMS: atom_id res chain seq x y z
N MET A 1 -16.79 55.03 24.13
CA MET A 1 -15.47 55.66 24.14
C MET A 1 -14.72 55.02 22.98
N THR A 2 -14.84 55.52 21.73
CA THR A 2 -14.05 56.61 21.11
C THR A 2 -12.59 56.20 21.06
N THR A 3 -11.89 56.06 19.92
CA THR A 3 -11.71 56.89 18.72
C THR A 3 -10.98 56.05 17.67
N GLU A 4 -11.38 56.01 16.38
CA GLU A 4 -10.88 56.84 15.24
C GLU A 4 -9.36 56.79 15.12
N GLY A 5 -8.69 56.31 14.04
CA GLY A 5 -8.88 56.70 12.65
C GLY A 5 -7.53 57.27 12.23
N PHE A 6 -6.91 56.82 11.14
CA PHE A 6 -6.08 57.68 10.27
C PHE A 6 -5.90 57.00 8.89
N PHE A 7 -6.71 57.47 7.95
CA PHE A 7 -6.39 57.54 6.51
C PHE A 7 -5.33 58.63 6.29
N ILE A 8 -4.50 58.49 5.28
CA ILE A 8 -4.23 59.56 4.28
C ILE A 8 -2.96 59.21 3.43
N HIS A 9 -3.17 59.07 2.14
CA HIS A 9 -2.46 59.64 0.97
C HIS A 9 -0.98 59.29 0.73
N ALA A 10 -0.72 58.61 -0.36
CA ALA A 10 0.23 59.09 -1.38
C ALA A 10 -0.18 58.55 -2.76
N LEU A 11 -0.89 59.40 -3.47
CA LEU A 11 -1.17 59.29 -4.90
C LEU A 11 -0.17 60.20 -5.63
N VAL A 12 0.27 59.74 -6.84
CA VAL A 12 0.89 60.57 -7.89
C VAL A 12 2.37 60.97 -7.74
N ILE A 13 3.23 60.26 -8.49
CA ILE A 13 4.25 60.84 -9.42
C ILE A 13 4.68 59.69 -10.38
N PHE A 14 4.08 59.59 -11.52
CA PHE A 14 4.57 59.17 -12.84
C PHE A 14 3.69 59.90 -13.83
N PRO A 15 4.12 60.62 -14.79
CA PRO A 15 5.01 60.30 -15.88
C PRO A 15 5.86 61.51 -16.38
N LEU A 16 7.14 61.42 -16.47
CA LEU A 16 7.95 62.39 -17.25
C LEU A 16 9.35 61.91 -17.69
N PHE A 17 9.53 60.63 -17.94
CA PHE A 17 10.86 60.16 -18.41
C PHE A 17 10.83 59.35 -19.71
N CYS A 18 9.75 59.33 -20.45
CA CYS A 18 9.62 58.50 -21.67
C CYS A 18 9.52 59.31 -22.96
N ARG A 19 9.98 60.58 -23.02
CA ARG A 19 9.89 61.41 -24.23
C ARG A 19 11.19 62.01 -24.76
N VAL A 20 12.34 61.66 -24.21
CA VAL A 20 13.63 62.25 -24.69
C VAL A 20 14.54 61.21 -25.37
N LEU A 21 14.21 59.93 -25.42
CA LEU A 21 15.07 58.89 -26.04
C LEU A 21 14.67 58.50 -27.45
N PHE A 22 13.74 59.20 -28.12
CA PHE A 22 13.23 58.80 -29.45
C PHE A 22 13.69 59.72 -30.63
N HIS A 23 14.66 60.65 -30.40
CA HIS A 23 15.04 61.62 -31.45
C HIS A 23 16.52 61.70 -31.81
N MET A 24 17.38 60.73 -31.40
CA MET A 24 18.80 60.77 -31.74
C MET A 24 19.36 59.53 -32.45
N ILE A 25 18.55 58.76 -33.17
CA ILE A 25 19.08 57.69 -34.05
C ILE A 25 18.44 57.82 -35.43
N LYS A 26 18.79 58.90 -36.13
CA LYS A 26 18.62 58.98 -37.59
C LYS A 26 19.90 59.60 -38.15
N SER A 27 20.96 58.80 -38.32
CA SER A 27 22.00 58.98 -39.33
C SER A 27 23.20 58.08 -39.03
N LEU A 28 23.10 56.81 -39.45
CA LEU A 28 24.30 56.01 -39.77
C LEU A 28 23.82 54.88 -40.70
N ARG A 29 24.21 54.98 -41.96
CA ARG A 29 23.97 53.96 -42.99
C ARG A 29 24.70 52.68 -42.62
N PRO A 30 24.07 51.49 -42.74
CA PRO A 30 24.73 50.23 -42.47
C PRO A 30 25.57 49.77 -43.66
N LEU A 31 26.87 49.56 -43.44
CA LEU A 31 27.63 48.64 -44.28
C LEU A 31 27.13 47.21 -44.01
N PHE A 32 26.63 46.58 -45.05
CA PHE A 32 26.28 45.18 -45.08
C PHE A 32 27.55 44.34 -44.88
N LEU A 33 27.74 43.74 -43.72
CA LEU A 33 28.58 42.58 -43.51
C LEU A 33 27.59 41.41 -43.32
N ALA A 34 27.31 40.70 -44.41
CA ALA A 34 26.57 39.43 -44.40
C ALA A 34 27.47 38.37 -43.78
N GLY A 35 27.49 38.30 -42.45
CA GLY A 35 28.03 37.15 -41.71
C GLY A 35 27.04 36.02 -41.81
N LEU A 36 27.41 34.99 -42.56
CA LEU A 36 26.68 33.71 -42.66
C LEU A 36 26.68 33.05 -41.30
N LEU A 37 25.67 33.32 -40.47
CA LEU A 37 25.37 32.49 -39.29
C LEU A 37 24.73 31.20 -39.80
N LEU A 38 25.56 30.21 -40.14
CA LEU A 38 25.08 28.80 -40.21
C LEU A 38 24.70 28.45 -38.79
N PRO A 39 23.45 27.99 -38.52
CA PRO A 39 23.13 27.35 -37.28
C PRO A 39 23.93 26.02 -37.27
N LEU A 40 24.94 25.93 -36.39
CA LEU A 40 25.51 24.63 -36.00
C LEU A 40 24.39 23.89 -35.28
N ALA A 41 23.56 23.17 -36.02
CA ALA A 41 22.71 22.12 -35.47
C ALA A 41 23.65 21.01 -34.98
N LEU A 42 24.04 21.10 -33.73
CA LEU A 42 24.69 19.97 -33.06
C LEU A 42 23.70 18.81 -33.12
N PRO A 43 24.09 17.64 -33.61
CA PRO A 43 23.23 16.49 -33.60
C PRO A 43 22.92 16.19 -32.13
N VAL A 44 21.67 16.37 -31.71
CA VAL A 44 21.16 15.74 -30.49
C VAL A 44 21.28 14.25 -30.73
N ALA A 45 22.28 13.62 -30.15
CA ALA A 45 22.42 12.18 -30.23
C ALA A 45 21.16 11.56 -29.64
N ALA A 46 20.31 11.01 -30.50
CA ALA A 46 19.13 10.30 -30.05
C ALA A 46 19.58 9.16 -29.14
N ALA A 47 18.98 9.06 -27.94
CA ALA A 47 19.31 8.00 -27.02
C ALA A 47 19.08 6.64 -27.70
N THR A 48 20.12 5.81 -27.73
CA THR A 48 20.02 4.47 -28.33
C THR A 48 19.28 3.55 -27.39
N ILE A 49 18.16 2.98 -27.82
CA ILE A 49 17.38 2.01 -27.01
C ILE A 49 18.10 0.66 -27.07
N ASN A 50 18.47 0.12 -25.91
CA ASN A 50 19.00 -1.24 -25.80
C ASN A 50 17.84 -2.23 -25.78
N THR A 51 17.87 -3.19 -26.71
CA THR A 51 16.85 -4.26 -26.81
C THR A 51 17.40 -5.62 -26.36
N ALA A 52 18.64 -5.69 -25.95
CA ALA A 52 19.30 -6.89 -25.44
C ALA A 52 19.49 -6.82 -23.92
N LEU A 53 19.53 -7.98 -23.30
CA LEU A 53 19.90 -8.10 -21.88
C LEU A 53 21.41 -7.92 -21.71
N THR A 54 21.84 -7.52 -20.53
CA THR A 54 23.27 -7.50 -20.21
C THR A 54 23.81 -8.92 -20.05
N PRO A 55 25.10 -9.18 -20.35
CA PRO A 55 25.69 -10.51 -20.16
C PRO A 55 25.56 -11.06 -18.73
N ASN A 56 25.55 -10.18 -17.72
CA ASN A 56 25.38 -10.59 -16.33
C ASN A 56 23.94 -11.04 -16.03
N VAL A 57 22.93 -10.37 -16.57
CA VAL A 57 21.52 -10.78 -16.45
C VAL A 57 21.28 -12.09 -17.18
N GLU A 58 21.84 -12.27 -18.39
CA GLU A 58 21.77 -13.54 -19.12
C GLU A 58 22.42 -14.69 -18.36
N LYS A 59 23.60 -14.46 -17.78
CA LYS A 59 24.29 -15.42 -16.91
C LYS A 59 23.45 -15.80 -15.69
N ALA A 60 22.80 -14.82 -15.06
CA ALA A 60 21.93 -15.05 -13.90
C ALA A 60 20.69 -15.87 -14.27
N LEU A 61 20.04 -15.58 -15.42
CA LEU A 61 18.93 -16.38 -15.95
C LEU A 61 19.34 -17.83 -16.18
N LYS A 62 20.47 -18.04 -16.87
CA LYS A 62 21.03 -19.38 -17.13
C LYS A 62 21.33 -20.15 -15.84
N ALA A 63 21.96 -19.49 -14.86
CA ALA A 63 22.26 -20.10 -13.55
C ALA A 63 21.00 -20.49 -12.79
N SER A 64 19.91 -19.73 -12.96
CA SER A 64 18.59 -20.00 -12.37
C SER A 64 17.73 -20.94 -13.21
N LYS A 65 18.23 -21.46 -14.32
CA LYS A 65 17.52 -22.32 -15.29
C LYS A 65 16.24 -21.67 -15.85
N LEU A 66 16.23 -20.35 -15.98
CA LEU A 66 15.11 -19.56 -16.49
C LEU A 66 15.36 -19.16 -17.95
N GLN A 67 14.30 -19.20 -18.75
CA GLN A 67 14.38 -18.74 -20.14
C GLN A 67 14.39 -17.21 -20.20
N PRO A 68 15.17 -16.59 -21.10
CA PRO A 68 15.13 -15.13 -21.29
C PRO A 68 13.72 -14.58 -21.59
N THR A 69 12.90 -15.35 -22.28
CA THR A 69 11.49 -15.00 -22.59
C THR A 69 10.59 -14.86 -21.37
N ALA A 70 10.98 -15.41 -20.23
CA ALA A 70 10.24 -15.28 -18.97
C ALA A 70 10.39 -13.87 -18.34
N LEU A 71 11.40 -13.09 -18.74
CA LEU A 71 11.67 -11.75 -18.21
C LEU A 71 11.11 -10.66 -19.11
N SER A 72 10.35 -9.74 -18.54
CA SER A 72 9.98 -8.44 -19.11
C SER A 72 10.72 -7.35 -18.36
N LEU A 73 11.49 -6.51 -19.06
CA LEU A 73 12.38 -5.51 -18.47
C LEU A 73 12.22 -4.15 -19.15
N VAL A 74 12.08 -3.10 -18.35
CA VAL A 74 12.20 -1.71 -18.77
C VAL A 74 13.06 -0.96 -17.77
N MET A 75 14.07 -0.25 -18.25
CA MET A 75 14.88 0.72 -17.51
C MET A 75 14.94 2.01 -18.29
N ILE A 76 14.51 3.13 -17.72
CA ILE A 76 14.43 4.45 -18.37
C ILE A 76 15.04 5.50 -17.46
N PRO A 77 16.03 6.31 -17.94
CA PRO A 77 16.54 7.43 -17.17
C PRO A 77 15.46 8.50 -17.00
N LEU A 78 15.36 9.08 -15.80
CA LEU A 78 14.41 10.15 -15.49
C LEU A 78 15.10 11.53 -15.45
N ASP A 79 16.31 11.54 -14.95
CA ASP A 79 17.19 12.70 -14.87
C ASP A 79 18.59 12.26 -15.33
N GLY A 80 19.24 13.08 -16.13
CA GLY A 80 20.58 12.81 -16.64
C GLY A 80 20.65 11.87 -17.86
N PRO A 81 21.87 11.65 -18.36
CA PRO A 81 22.11 10.85 -19.56
C PRO A 81 22.02 9.35 -19.28
N GLY A 82 21.46 8.60 -20.23
CA GLY A 82 21.39 7.15 -20.15
C GLY A 82 20.68 6.56 -21.36
N ASN A 83 21.01 5.33 -21.73
CA ASN A 83 20.34 4.61 -22.79
C ASN A 83 19.23 3.73 -22.20
N PRO A 84 17.95 3.93 -22.54
CA PRO A 84 16.89 3.06 -22.08
C PRO A 84 17.14 1.61 -22.46
N THR A 85 16.77 0.68 -21.59
CA THR A 85 16.72 -0.76 -21.89
C THR A 85 15.26 -1.20 -21.94
N VAL A 86 14.89 -1.87 -23.02
CA VAL A 86 13.53 -2.32 -23.27
C VAL A 86 13.57 -3.75 -23.81
N TYR A 87 13.14 -4.72 -23.01
CA TYR A 87 13.18 -6.14 -23.35
C TYR A 87 11.84 -6.80 -23.01
N ASN A 88 11.17 -7.43 -23.97
CA ASN A 88 9.82 -8.02 -23.80
C ASN A 88 8.83 -7.08 -23.09
N ALA A 89 8.96 -5.78 -23.33
CA ALA A 89 8.31 -4.76 -22.50
C ALA A 89 6.79 -4.70 -22.68
N ASP A 90 6.28 -5.15 -23.82
CA ASP A 90 4.87 -5.05 -24.22
C ASP A 90 4.11 -6.38 -24.01
N VAL A 91 4.76 -7.37 -23.41
CA VAL A 91 4.13 -8.64 -23.07
C VAL A 91 3.22 -8.45 -21.84
N SER A 92 1.99 -8.95 -21.96
CA SER A 92 1.02 -8.98 -20.83
C SER A 92 1.44 -10.04 -19.81
N VAL A 93 1.88 -9.61 -18.63
CA VAL A 93 2.41 -10.47 -17.57
C VAL A 93 1.67 -10.27 -16.25
N ASN A 94 1.69 -11.25 -15.37
CA ASN A 94 1.21 -11.07 -14.00
C ASN A 94 2.26 -10.30 -13.19
N PRO A 95 1.92 -9.14 -12.62
CA PRO A 95 2.87 -8.30 -11.88
C PRO A 95 3.05 -8.72 -10.42
N ALA A 96 2.25 -9.65 -9.92
CA ALA A 96 2.11 -9.92 -8.50
C ALA A 96 1.96 -8.60 -7.70
N SER A 97 2.52 -8.50 -6.51
CA SER A 97 2.37 -7.33 -5.63
C SER A 97 2.96 -6.02 -6.17
N THR A 98 3.61 -5.98 -7.35
CA THR A 98 3.94 -4.69 -7.97
C THR A 98 2.69 -3.98 -8.52
N MET A 99 1.53 -4.67 -8.66
CA MET A 99 0.24 -4.04 -8.94
C MET A 99 -0.14 -2.98 -7.89
N LYS A 100 0.30 -3.13 -6.65
CA LYS A 100 0.08 -2.15 -5.57
C LYS A 100 0.60 -0.75 -5.93
N LEU A 101 1.59 -0.66 -6.81
CA LEU A 101 2.11 0.62 -7.32
C LEU A 101 1.02 1.40 -8.06
N VAL A 102 0.23 0.72 -8.91
CA VAL A 102 -0.89 1.35 -9.62
C VAL A 102 -1.95 1.81 -8.62
N THR A 103 -2.34 0.92 -7.70
CA THR A 103 -3.38 1.21 -6.69
C THR A 103 -2.99 2.39 -5.80
N THR A 104 -1.75 2.39 -5.27
CA THR A 104 -1.30 3.42 -4.32
C THR A 104 -1.08 4.77 -4.99
N TYR A 105 -0.56 4.80 -6.22
CA TYR A 105 -0.39 6.04 -6.95
C TYR A 105 -1.72 6.63 -7.40
N ALA A 106 -2.62 5.83 -7.97
CA ALA A 106 -3.96 6.28 -8.34
C ALA A 106 -4.71 6.85 -7.13
N SER A 107 -4.63 6.16 -5.98
CA SER A 107 -5.30 6.62 -4.76
C SER A 107 -4.71 7.92 -4.24
N LEU A 108 -3.39 8.07 -4.26
CA LEU A 108 -2.72 9.27 -3.80
C LEU A 108 -3.14 10.50 -4.61
N GLU A 109 -3.27 10.36 -5.93
CA GLU A 109 -3.71 11.47 -6.79
C GLU A 109 -5.22 11.73 -6.77
N MET A 110 -6.02 10.68 -6.63
CA MET A 110 -7.49 10.81 -6.73
C MET A 110 -8.16 11.12 -5.38
N LEU A 111 -7.60 10.64 -4.27
CA LEU A 111 -8.13 10.90 -2.93
C LEU A 111 -7.38 12.03 -2.22
N GLY A 112 -6.12 12.27 -2.57
CA GLY A 112 -5.21 13.20 -1.92
C GLY A 112 -4.45 12.57 -0.73
N PRO A 113 -3.23 13.09 -0.40
CA PRO A 113 -2.38 12.53 0.65
C PRO A 113 -3.00 12.56 2.05
N ASN A 114 -3.86 13.54 2.32
CA ASN A 114 -4.50 13.75 3.63
C ASN A 114 -5.85 13.02 3.76
N HIS A 115 -6.21 12.16 2.80
CA HIS A 115 -7.45 11.41 2.90
C HIS A 115 -7.43 10.49 4.12
N GLN A 116 -8.53 10.49 4.89
CA GLN A 116 -8.74 9.67 6.08
C GLN A 116 -10.09 8.96 6.02
N TRP A 117 -10.13 7.76 6.59
CA TRP A 117 -11.35 6.98 6.78
C TRP A 117 -11.90 7.20 8.18
N LYS A 118 -13.22 7.00 8.34
CA LYS A 118 -13.92 7.18 9.62
C LYS A 118 -14.41 5.85 10.15
N THR A 119 -14.32 5.67 11.46
CA THR A 119 -15.01 4.59 12.18
C THR A 119 -15.82 5.25 13.29
N GLU A 120 -17.10 4.92 13.40
CA GLU A 120 -18.03 5.72 14.19
C GLU A 120 -18.97 4.85 15.03
N PHE A 121 -19.21 5.27 16.26
CA PHE A 121 -20.29 4.73 17.10
C PHE A 121 -21.51 5.63 17.03
N TYR A 122 -22.68 5.02 16.85
CA TYR A 122 -23.99 5.67 16.85
C TYR A 122 -24.97 4.96 17.77
N THR A 123 -26.10 5.60 18.06
CA THR A 123 -27.21 5.01 18.78
C THR A 123 -28.55 5.48 18.24
N ASP A 124 -29.57 4.62 18.36
CA ASP A 124 -30.99 4.94 18.14
C ASP A 124 -31.75 5.23 19.45
N GLY A 125 -31.03 5.11 20.60
CA GLY A 125 -31.62 5.27 21.92
C GLY A 125 -31.17 6.53 22.65
N ASP A 126 -31.53 6.58 23.94
CA ASP A 126 -31.24 7.70 24.83
C ASP A 126 -30.27 7.29 25.91
N LEU A 127 -29.29 8.16 26.22
CA LEU A 127 -28.32 8.01 27.27
C LEU A 127 -28.76 8.71 28.52
N SER A 128 -28.91 7.97 29.61
CA SER A 128 -29.28 8.51 30.93
C SER A 128 -28.51 7.78 32.02
N GLY A 129 -27.88 8.53 32.93
CA GLY A 129 -27.12 7.97 34.06
C GLY A 129 -26.04 6.94 33.67
N GLY A 130 -25.46 7.07 32.48
CA GLY A 130 -24.47 6.14 31.96
C GLY A 130 -25.04 4.91 31.22
N ILE A 131 -26.37 4.76 31.24
CA ILE A 131 -27.07 3.64 30.59
C ILE A 131 -27.59 4.12 29.24
N LEU A 132 -27.15 3.46 28.18
CA LEU A 132 -27.69 3.63 26.83
C LEU A 132 -28.90 2.71 26.63
N ASN A 133 -30.10 3.29 26.65
CA ASN A 133 -31.36 2.59 26.42
C ASN A 133 -31.64 2.49 24.92
N GLY A 134 -31.02 1.59 24.23
CA GLY A 134 -31.11 1.41 22.79
C GLY A 134 -29.92 0.62 22.26
N ASN A 135 -29.82 0.54 20.93
CA ASN A 135 -28.74 -0.19 20.27
C ASN A 135 -27.47 0.68 20.14
N LEU A 136 -26.34 0.01 20.12
CA LEU A 136 -25.04 0.59 19.82
C LEU A 136 -24.62 0.13 18.42
N TYR A 137 -24.52 1.08 17.48
CA TYR A 137 -24.07 0.82 16.10
C TYR A 137 -22.58 1.14 15.98
N LEU A 138 -21.81 0.21 15.43
CA LEU A 138 -20.42 0.45 15.00
C LEU A 138 -20.39 0.48 13.48
N LYS A 139 -20.19 1.66 12.90
CA LYS A 139 -20.17 1.90 11.45
C LYS A 139 -18.75 1.98 10.95
N GLY A 140 -18.41 1.05 10.04
CA GLY A 140 -17.13 1.03 9.34
C GLY A 140 -17.16 1.89 8.09
N GLY A 141 -16.14 2.72 7.92
CA GLY A 141 -15.91 3.54 6.72
C GLY A 141 -14.78 3.02 5.85
N GLY A 142 -14.38 1.75 5.98
CA GLY A 142 -13.34 1.16 5.15
C GLY A 142 -11.91 1.46 5.60
N ASP A 143 -11.67 1.82 6.87
CA ASP A 143 -10.32 2.12 7.40
C ASP A 143 -9.35 0.94 7.18
N PRO A 144 -8.27 1.09 6.38
CA PRO A 144 -7.30 0.02 6.14
C PRO A 144 -6.46 -0.35 7.37
N LYS A 145 -6.44 0.51 8.41
CA LYS A 145 -5.54 0.40 9.56
C LYS A 145 -6.25 0.57 10.91
N LEU A 146 -7.52 0.19 11.00
CA LEU A 146 -8.22 0.13 12.28
C LEU A 146 -7.67 -1.04 13.11
N ASN A 147 -6.60 -0.79 13.85
CA ASN A 147 -5.96 -1.76 14.75
C ASN A 147 -6.60 -1.77 16.15
N MET A 148 -6.15 -2.67 17.03
CA MET A 148 -6.67 -2.78 18.39
C MET A 148 -6.50 -1.51 19.21
N GLU A 149 -5.37 -0.80 19.06
CA GLU A 149 -5.09 0.47 19.74
C GLU A 149 -6.12 1.55 19.38
N LYS A 150 -6.39 1.73 18.08
CA LYS A 150 -7.38 2.71 17.61
C LYS A 150 -8.80 2.36 18.04
N LEU A 151 -9.16 1.07 17.96
CA LEU A 151 -10.46 0.61 18.45
C LEU A 151 -10.60 0.85 19.95
N TRP A 152 -9.54 0.59 20.73
CA TRP A 152 -9.53 0.84 22.16
C TRP A 152 -9.69 2.33 22.48
N LEU A 153 -8.98 3.21 21.77
CA LEU A 153 -9.12 4.67 21.91
C LEU A 153 -10.54 5.13 21.58
N LEU A 154 -11.11 4.66 20.46
CA LEU A 154 -12.49 4.99 20.07
C LEU A 154 -13.51 4.55 21.16
N MET A 155 -13.29 3.39 21.76
CA MET A 155 -14.14 2.90 22.84
C MET A 155 -13.93 3.65 24.17
N ARG A 156 -12.72 4.14 24.41
CA ARG A 156 -12.47 5.08 25.53
C ARG A 156 -13.22 6.39 25.34
N ASP A 157 -13.27 6.92 24.12
CA ASP A 157 -14.03 8.13 23.83
C ASP A 157 -15.53 7.89 24.02
N LEU A 158 -16.05 6.72 23.57
CA LEU A 158 -17.43 6.33 23.86
C LEU A 158 -17.72 6.33 25.37
N ARG A 159 -16.81 5.81 26.18
CA ARG A 159 -16.93 5.81 27.63
C ARG A 159 -16.83 7.21 28.24
N ALA A 160 -15.90 8.03 27.74
CA ALA A 160 -15.73 9.43 28.17
C ALA A 160 -16.98 10.27 27.86
N ASN A 161 -17.71 9.94 26.79
CA ASN A 161 -18.99 10.54 26.44
C ASN A 161 -20.16 10.02 27.30
N GLY A 162 -19.87 9.27 28.37
CA GLY A 162 -20.79 8.89 29.41
C GLY A 162 -21.42 7.50 29.26
N VAL A 163 -21.15 6.74 28.21
CA VAL A 163 -21.68 5.38 28.04
C VAL A 163 -20.95 4.42 28.94
N THR A 164 -21.66 3.69 29.81
CA THR A 164 -21.11 2.63 30.65
C THR A 164 -21.79 1.29 30.40
N GLN A 165 -23.07 1.31 30.10
CA GLN A 165 -23.89 0.13 29.85
C GLN A 165 -24.75 0.34 28.61
N VAL A 166 -24.89 -0.69 27.79
CA VAL A 166 -25.78 -0.75 26.64
C VAL A 166 -26.83 -1.83 26.89
N THR A 167 -28.12 -1.46 26.86
CA THR A 167 -29.23 -2.41 27.09
C THR A 167 -29.63 -3.15 25.82
N GLY A 168 -29.47 -2.52 24.68
CA GLY A 168 -29.76 -3.07 23.36
C GLY A 168 -28.63 -3.88 22.73
N ASP A 169 -28.75 -4.08 21.42
CA ASP A 169 -27.84 -4.88 20.61
C ASP A 169 -26.60 -4.11 20.19
N LEU A 170 -25.49 -4.84 19.92
CA LEU A 170 -24.35 -4.35 19.15
C LEU A 170 -24.61 -4.57 17.66
N ILE A 171 -24.79 -3.49 16.93
CA ILE A 171 -25.06 -3.52 15.49
C ILE A 171 -23.78 -3.16 14.73
N LEU A 172 -23.34 -4.06 13.84
CA LEU A 172 -22.18 -3.84 12.98
C LEU A 172 -22.65 -3.39 11.60
N ASP A 173 -22.35 -2.14 11.26
CA ASP A 173 -22.67 -1.56 9.94
C ASP A 173 -21.48 -1.70 9.00
N ARG A 174 -21.62 -2.62 8.03
CA ARG A 174 -20.65 -2.94 7.00
C ARG A 174 -21.08 -2.49 5.62
N SER A 175 -22.01 -1.53 5.53
CA SER A 175 -22.65 -1.11 4.28
C SER A 175 -21.84 -0.13 3.42
N PHE A 176 -20.67 0.32 3.87
CA PHE A 176 -19.87 1.32 3.17
C PHE A 176 -19.38 0.82 1.79
N PHE A 177 -18.91 -0.45 1.71
CA PHE A 177 -18.52 -1.07 0.45
C PHE A 177 -19.64 -1.95 -0.11
N ILE A 178 -19.85 -1.89 -1.43
CA ILE A 178 -20.48 -2.96 -2.19
C ILE A 178 -19.40 -3.97 -2.55
N GLN A 179 -19.38 -5.08 -1.81
CA GLN A 179 -18.34 -6.10 -1.90
C GLN A 179 -18.37 -6.83 -3.24
N PRO A 180 -17.23 -6.98 -3.93
CA PRO A 180 -17.15 -7.79 -5.13
C PRO A 180 -17.24 -9.29 -4.79
N GLN A 181 -17.81 -10.08 -5.70
CA GLN A 181 -17.74 -11.54 -5.67
C GLN A 181 -16.43 -11.97 -6.33
N LEU A 182 -15.35 -12.06 -5.57
CA LEU A 182 -14.05 -12.50 -6.07
C LEU A 182 -13.84 -13.99 -5.77
N PRO A 183 -13.18 -14.74 -6.69
CA PRO A 183 -12.78 -16.10 -6.43
C PRO A 183 -11.84 -16.17 -5.23
N GLU A 184 -11.83 -17.31 -4.55
CA GLU A 184 -10.86 -17.53 -3.50
C GLU A 184 -9.46 -17.68 -4.10
N PHE A 185 -8.52 -16.92 -3.53
CA PHE A 185 -7.14 -17.04 -3.94
C PHE A 185 -6.50 -18.24 -3.23
N ASN A 186 -6.01 -19.17 -4.04
CA ASN A 186 -5.20 -20.29 -3.57
C ASN A 186 -3.84 -20.25 -4.28
N ASP A 187 -2.77 -20.23 -3.50
CA ASP A 187 -1.39 -20.29 -4.00
C ASP A 187 -0.77 -21.63 -3.58
N ASP A 188 -1.32 -22.71 -4.09
CA ASP A 188 -0.82 -24.09 -3.98
C ASP A 188 -0.53 -24.55 -2.53
N GLY A 189 -1.57 -24.77 -1.75
CA GLY A 189 -1.49 -25.28 -0.38
C GLY A 189 -1.29 -24.22 0.68
N ASN A 190 -1.54 -22.94 0.38
CA ASN A 190 -1.65 -21.93 1.41
C ASN A 190 -2.85 -22.22 2.32
N ASP A 191 -2.58 -22.09 3.60
CA ASP A 191 -3.56 -22.17 4.66
C ASP A 191 -4.47 -20.93 4.64
N GLU A 192 -5.77 -21.13 4.51
CA GLU A 192 -6.80 -20.07 4.52
C GLU A 192 -6.76 -19.21 5.79
N ASN A 193 -6.20 -19.74 6.89
CA ASN A 193 -6.05 -19.03 8.16
C ASN A 193 -4.90 -18.02 8.18
N LYS A 194 -4.22 -17.77 7.06
CA LYS A 194 -3.13 -16.80 6.98
C LYS A 194 -3.66 -15.36 6.92
N PRO A 195 -3.16 -14.44 7.75
CA PRO A 195 -3.62 -13.04 7.76
C PRO A 195 -3.46 -12.32 6.41
N PHE A 196 -2.52 -12.72 5.56
CA PHE A 196 -2.32 -12.09 4.24
C PHE A 196 -3.40 -12.45 3.21
N LEU A 197 -4.29 -13.41 3.52
CA LEU A 197 -5.45 -13.81 2.71
C LEU A 197 -6.76 -13.16 3.18
N VAL A 198 -6.74 -12.36 4.23
CA VAL A 198 -7.93 -11.68 4.75
C VAL A 198 -8.51 -10.77 3.68
N LYS A 199 -9.80 -10.96 3.38
CA LYS A 199 -10.55 -10.14 2.42
C LYS A 199 -10.79 -8.74 2.98
N PRO A 200 -10.92 -7.69 2.14
CA PRO A 200 -11.28 -6.35 2.59
C PRO A 200 -12.70 -6.34 3.17
N ASP A 201 -12.97 -5.37 4.05
CA ASP A 201 -14.30 -5.18 4.64
C ASP A 201 -14.54 -3.72 5.05
N SER A 202 -15.79 -3.26 4.98
CA SER A 202 -16.16 -1.91 5.45
C SER A 202 -15.76 -1.66 6.90
N LEU A 203 -15.81 -2.71 7.73
CA LEU A 203 -15.46 -2.69 9.15
C LEU A 203 -14.35 -3.71 9.45
N LEU A 204 -13.20 -3.52 8.80
CA LEU A 204 -12.02 -4.34 8.99
C LEU A 204 -11.30 -3.97 10.27
N VAL A 205 -11.36 -4.82 11.29
CA VAL A 205 -10.65 -4.64 12.56
C VAL A 205 -9.41 -5.50 12.59
N ASN A 206 -8.26 -4.89 12.89
CA ASN A 206 -6.96 -5.54 13.17
C ASN A 206 -6.54 -6.59 12.14
N LEU A 207 -6.92 -6.42 10.87
CA LEU A 207 -6.74 -7.41 9.78
C LEU A 207 -7.25 -8.81 10.15
N LYS A 208 -8.25 -8.91 11.03
CA LYS A 208 -8.77 -10.17 11.63
C LYS A 208 -7.68 -11.04 12.27
N ALA A 209 -6.55 -10.47 12.64
CA ALA A 209 -5.41 -11.23 13.14
C ALA A 209 -5.55 -11.52 14.64
N LEU A 210 -5.51 -12.79 14.99
CA LEU A 210 -5.35 -13.29 16.35
C LEU A 210 -3.88 -13.64 16.56
N ARG A 211 -3.23 -13.00 17.53
CA ARG A 211 -1.86 -13.31 17.93
C ARG A 211 -1.87 -14.38 19.01
N PHE A 212 -1.30 -15.54 18.72
CA PHE A 212 -1.08 -16.60 19.69
C PHE A 212 0.37 -16.56 20.16
N VAL A 213 0.58 -16.63 21.47
CA VAL A 213 1.90 -16.71 22.07
C VAL A 213 1.90 -17.90 23.04
N ALA A 214 2.79 -18.86 22.82
CA ALA A 214 3.10 -19.92 23.76
C ALA A 214 4.45 -19.60 24.42
N ARG A 215 4.54 -19.64 25.74
CA ARG A 215 5.76 -19.42 26.51
C ARG A 215 5.93 -20.47 27.59
N ASN A 216 7.12 -21.07 27.70
CA ASN A 216 7.48 -21.94 28.81
C ASN A 216 8.13 -21.10 29.91
N ASP A 217 7.46 -21.00 31.04
CA ASP A 217 7.89 -20.27 32.21
C ASP A 217 7.98 -21.25 33.39
N GLY A 218 9.22 -21.56 33.80
CA GLY A 218 9.49 -22.47 34.91
C GLY A 218 8.91 -23.89 34.77
N GLY A 219 8.92 -24.46 33.57
CA GLY A 219 8.37 -25.80 33.29
C GLY A 219 6.86 -25.83 33.05
N ARG A 220 6.19 -24.67 33.02
CA ARG A 220 4.78 -24.54 32.68
C ARG A 220 4.63 -23.78 31.37
N VAL A 221 3.93 -24.37 30.39
CA VAL A 221 3.62 -23.65 29.16
C VAL A 221 2.32 -22.87 29.31
N LEU A 222 2.44 -21.54 29.15
CA LEU A 222 1.32 -20.61 29.12
C LEU A 222 1.03 -20.23 27.68
N ILE A 223 -0.25 -20.19 27.32
CA ILE A 223 -0.70 -19.77 25.99
C ILE A 223 -1.64 -18.59 26.16
N SER A 224 -1.38 -17.51 25.42
CA SER A 224 -2.26 -16.35 25.34
C SER A 224 -2.71 -16.11 23.88
N VAL A 225 -3.90 -15.54 23.73
CA VAL A 225 -4.44 -15.07 22.46
C VAL A 225 -4.84 -13.61 22.58
N GLU A 226 -4.51 -12.82 21.57
CA GLU A 226 -4.81 -11.39 21.56
C GLU A 226 -5.40 -10.98 20.19
N PRO A 227 -6.59 -10.34 20.16
CA PRO A 227 -7.48 -10.04 21.30
C PRO A 227 -8.14 -11.31 21.89
N PRO A 228 -8.55 -11.27 23.20
CA PRO A 228 -9.14 -12.42 23.88
C PRO A 228 -10.63 -12.56 23.54
N ILE A 229 -10.93 -13.00 22.33
CA ILE A 229 -12.29 -13.18 21.81
C ILE A 229 -12.91 -14.44 22.40
N ALA A 230 -14.11 -14.33 22.97
CA ALA A 230 -14.78 -15.42 23.70
C ALA A 230 -15.08 -16.67 22.82
N SER A 231 -15.28 -16.48 21.52
CA SER A 231 -15.50 -17.57 20.56
C SER A 231 -14.21 -18.31 20.14
N VAL A 232 -13.04 -17.96 20.71
CA VAL A 232 -11.77 -18.66 20.48
C VAL A 232 -11.36 -19.39 21.76
N ARG A 233 -11.38 -20.73 21.71
CA ARG A 233 -10.98 -21.60 22.81
C ARG A 233 -9.58 -22.18 22.56
N ILE A 234 -8.78 -22.31 23.61
CA ILE A 234 -7.43 -22.88 23.52
C ILE A 234 -7.36 -24.19 24.28
N GLU A 235 -6.90 -25.23 23.60
CA GLU A 235 -6.53 -26.51 24.18
C GLU A 235 -5.01 -26.63 24.17
N ASN A 236 -4.39 -26.59 25.34
CA ASN A 236 -2.94 -26.63 25.50
C ASN A 236 -2.45 -28.06 25.74
N THR A 237 -1.76 -28.64 24.75
CA THR A 237 -1.09 -29.95 24.85
C THR A 237 0.44 -29.84 24.65
N VAL A 238 1.01 -28.63 24.75
CA VAL A 238 2.44 -28.40 24.59
C VAL A 238 3.21 -28.95 25.78
N LYS A 239 4.23 -29.78 25.50
CA LYS A 239 5.12 -30.31 26.54
C LYS A 239 6.21 -29.31 26.85
N ALA A 240 6.34 -28.97 28.15
CA ALA A 240 7.48 -28.20 28.66
C ALA A 240 8.73 -29.10 28.68
N LEU A 241 9.83 -28.59 28.16
CA LEU A 241 11.15 -29.22 28.24
C LEU A 241 12.02 -28.46 29.25
N ASN A 242 12.80 -29.17 30.05
CA ASN A 242 13.76 -28.57 30.96
C ASN A 242 15.05 -28.06 30.24
N SER A 243 15.13 -28.19 28.95
CA SER A 243 16.25 -27.68 28.15
C SER A 243 16.08 -26.19 27.86
N LYS A 244 17.15 -25.41 28.03
CA LYS A 244 17.20 -23.99 27.63
C LYS A 244 17.40 -23.80 26.12
N GLN A 245 17.57 -24.88 25.37
CA GLN A 245 17.63 -24.78 23.91
C GLN A 245 16.21 -24.58 23.34
N CYS A 246 16.03 -23.50 22.59
CA CYS A 246 14.77 -23.23 21.91
C CYS A 246 14.63 -24.10 20.64
N THR A 247 14.88 -25.41 20.81
CA THR A 247 14.65 -26.45 19.82
C THR A 247 13.27 -27.06 20.02
N GLY A 248 12.63 -27.44 18.97
CA GLY A 248 11.26 -27.91 18.98
C GLY A 248 10.34 -26.92 18.27
N GLY A 249 9.13 -27.31 18.02
CA GLY A 249 8.13 -26.52 17.33
C GLY A 249 6.80 -26.57 18.05
N VAL A 250 6.11 -25.45 18.06
CA VAL A 250 4.72 -25.34 18.47
C VAL A 250 3.86 -25.27 17.22
N ARG A 251 2.82 -26.09 17.16
CA ARG A 251 1.83 -26.11 16.08
C ARG A 251 0.49 -25.66 16.65
N TYR A 252 -0.23 -24.91 15.84
CA TYR A 252 -1.54 -24.35 16.18
C TYR A 252 -2.54 -24.95 15.19
N ASN A 253 -3.44 -25.80 15.68
CA ASN A 253 -4.40 -26.54 14.85
C ASN A 253 -5.82 -26.03 15.15
N PRO A 254 -6.37 -25.09 14.35
CA PRO A 254 -7.71 -24.59 14.53
C PRO A 254 -8.75 -25.55 13.97
N VAL A 255 -9.87 -25.69 14.69
CA VAL A 255 -11.05 -26.43 14.26
C VAL A 255 -12.29 -25.57 14.51
N THR A 256 -13.01 -25.24 13.44
CA THR A 256 -14.27 -24.51 13.54
C THR A 256 -15.37 -25.46 14.04
N GLN A 257 -16.10 -25.02 15.06
CA GLN A 257 -17.21 -25.76 15.65
C GLN A 257 -18.53 -25.44 14.94
N PRO A 258 -19.58 -26.27 15.07
CA PRO A 258 -20.87 -26.01 14.44
C PRO A 258 -21.55 -24.69 14.88
N ASP A 259 -21.22 -24.18 16.07
CA ASP A 259 -21.72 -22.90 16.58
C ASP A 259 -20.92 -21.66 16.08
N GLY A 260 -19.95 -21.88 15.17
CA GLY A 260 -19.09 -20.82 14.64
C GLY A 260 -17.93 -20.44 15.56
N SER A 261 -17.82 -21.02 16.76
CA SER A 261 -16.63 -20.87 17.61
C SER A 261 -15.45 -21.66 17.05
N VAL A 262 -14.23 -21.33 17.47
CA VAL A 262 -13.02 -22.02 17.03
C VAL A 262 -12.26 -22.55 18.23
N THR A 263 -11.96 -23.85 18.19
CA THR A 263 -11.05 -24.47 19.15
C THR A 263 -9.65 -24.59 18.52
N VAL A 264 -8.63 -24.02 19.16
CA VAL A 264 -7.24 -24.11 18.71
C VAL A 264 -6.46 -25.05 19.62
N THR A 265 -6.19 -26.25 19.14
CA THR A 265 -5.30 -27.17 19.83
C THR A 265 -3.87 -26.76 19.58
N VAL A 266 -3.16 -26.37 20.65
CA VAL A 266 -1.76 -26.00 20.59
C VAL A 266 -0.91 -27.16 21.09
N ALA A 267 -0.06 -27.70 20.21
CA ALA A 267 0.70 -28.93 20.46
C ALA A 267 2.18 -28.76 20.09
N GLY A 268 3.01 -29.65 20.65
CA GLY A 268 4.45 -29.68 20.38
C GLY A 268 5.28 -29.62 21.64
N GLN A 269 6.46 -29.02 21.58
CA GLN A 269 7.40 -28.96 22.70
C GLN A 269 8.05 -27.56 22.75
N LEU A 270 8.34 -27.08 23.97
CA LEU A 270 8.95 -25.77 24.15
C LEU A 270 9.96 -25.80 25.30
N GLY A 271 11.22 -25.40 25.01
CA GLY A 271 12.29 -25.29 25.98
C GLY A 271 12.02 -24.24 27.06
N GLU A 272 12.73 -24.35 28.20
CA GLU A 272 12.62 -23.40 29.32
C GLU A 272 13.04 -21.99 28.89
N GLY A 273 12.23 -20.98 29.23
CA GLY A 273 12.43 -19.59 28.83
C GLY A 273 12.17 -19.29 27.34
N CYS A 274 11.80 -20.29 26.56
CA CYS A 274 11.52 -20.12 25.14
C CYS A 274 10.06 -19.67 24.89
N SER A 275 9.85 -19.01 23.75
CA SER A 275 8.52 -18.62 23.27
C SER A 275 8.32 -18.94 21.78
N SER A 276 7.07 -19.18 21.42
CA SER A 276 6.62 -19.33 20.02
C SER A 276 5.47 -18.38 19.77
N GLN A 277 5.46 -17.72 18.64
CA GLN A 277 4.40 -16.77 18.27
C GLN A 277 3.91 -17.06 16.84
N THR A 278 2.58 -16.97 16.66
CA THR A 278 1.95 -17.00 15.32
C THR A 278 0.77 -16.05 15.26
N TYR A 279 0.38 -15.71 14.04
CA TYR A 279 -0.84 -14.93 13.74
C TYR A 279 -1.75 -15.78 12.85
N LEU A 280 -3.02 -15.90 13.26
CA LEU A 280 -4.04 -16.64 12.52
C LEU A 280 -5.29 -15.77 12.34
N SER A 281 -6.00 -15.99 11.23
CA SER A 281 -7.27 -15.34 10.92
C SER A 281 -8.36 -16.42 10.87
N LEU A 282 -9.04 -16.65 11.99
CA LEU A 282 -9.88 -17.82 12.22
C LEU A 282 -11.39 -17.56 12.13
N LEU A 283 -11.83 -16.33 12.37
CA LEU A 283 -13.23 -15.95 12.48
C LEU A 283 -13.67 -15.18 11.23
N ASP A 284 -14.96 -15.12 10.95
CA ASP A 284 -15.49 -14.14 9.99
C ASP A 284 -15.35 -12.71 10.52
N HIS A 285 -15.55 -11.69 9.66
CA HIS A 285 -15.36 -10.28 10.02
C HIS A 285 -16.30 -9.83 11.14
N ALA A 286 -17.56 -10.26 11.13
CA ALA A 286 -18.55 -9.84 12.11
C ALA A 286 -18.25 -10.43 13.49
N THR A 287 -18.01 -11.73 13.56
CA THR A 287 -17.68 -12.44 14.80
C THR A 287 -16.37 -11.92 15.40
N TYR A 288 -15.35 -11.67 14.58
CA TYR A 288 -14.09 -11.07 15.06
C TYR A 288 -14.32 -9.67 15.64
N THR A 289 -15.01 -8.81 14.90
CA THR A 289 -15.22 -7.41 15.30
C THR A 289 -16.08 -7.31 16.55
N ALA A 290 -17.20 -8.02 16.59
CA ALA A 290 -18.07 -8.04 17.78
C ALA A 290 -17.32 -8.56 19.02
N GLY A 291 -16.57 -9.64 18.85
CA GLY A 291 -15.76 -10.22 19.93
C GLY A 291 -14.69 -9.25 20.46
N ALA A 292 -13.98 -8.55 19.54
CA ALA A 292 -12.99 -7.55 19.93
C ALA A 292 -13.63 -6.36 20.67
N VAL A 293 -14.77 -5.84 20.16
CA VAL A 293 -15.52 -4.76 20.82
C VAL A 293 -15.95 -5.19 22.22
N ARG A 294 -16.55 -6.38 22.38
CA ARG A 294 -17.00 -6.87 23.69
C ARG A 294 -15.85 -7.09 24.64
N ALA A 295 -14.71 -7.61 24.16
CA ALA A 295 -13.52 -7.82 24.99
C ALA A 295 -12.98 -6.49 25.53
N ILE A 296 -12.78 -5.50 24.67
CA ILE A 296 -12.32 -4.16 25.07
C ILE A 296 -13.34 -3.47 25.97
N TRP A 297 -14.65 -3.57 25.65
CA TRP A 297 -15.69 -2.91 26.46
C TRP A 297 -15.74 -3.46 27.89
N LYS A 298 -15.60 -4.79 28.03
CA LYS A 298 -15.50 -5.45 29.32
C LYS A 298 -14.24 -5.01 30.09
N GLU A 299 -13.09 -4.92 29.42
CA GLU A 299 -11.83 -4.41 30.00
C GLU A 299 -12.00 -2.97 30.53
N LEU A 300 -12.70 -2.12 29.77
CA LEU A 300 -13.04 -0.76 30.18
C LEU A 300 -14.12 -0.68 31.27
N GLY A 301 -14.61 -1.81 31.79
CA GLY A 301 -15.65 -1.90 32.83
C GLY A 301 -17.06 -1.64 32.32
N GLY A 302 -17.29 -1.77 31.01
CA GLY A 302 -18.62 -1.62 30.37
C GLY A 302 -19.31 -2.96 30.15
N SER A 303 -20.61 -2.90 29.79
CA SER A 303 -21.40 -4.07 29.40
C SER A 303 -22.32 -3.78 28.21
N ILE A 304 -22.57 -4.81 27.38
CA ILE A 304 -23.56 -4.81 26.30
C ILE A 304 -24.45 -6.03 26.51
N GLN A 305 -25.75 -5.80 26.80
CA GLN A 305 -26.67 -6.89 27.17
C GLN A 305 -27.25 -7.63 25.97
N GLY A 306 -27.51 -6.89 24.88
CA GLY A 306 -28.09 -7.44 23.68
C GLY A 306 -27.16 -8.31 22.85
N LYS A 307 -27.65 -8.77 21.69
CA LYS A 307 -26.94 -9.64 20.74
C LYS A 307 -26.10 -8.84 19.75
N ASP A 308 -25.26 -9.55 18.99
CA ASP A 308 -24.55 -8.99 17.85
C ASP A 308 -25.37 -9.19 16.58
N ARG A 309 -25.54 -8.09 15.78
CA ARG A 309 -26.30 -8.12 14.53
C ARG A 309 -25.60 -7.35 13.42
N LEU A 310 -26.00 -7.63 12.20
CA LEU A 310 -25.59 -6.88 11.00
C LEU A 310 -26.79 -6.04 10.53
N ALA A 311 -26.63 -4.73 10.49
CA ALA A 311 -27.58 -3.81 9.86
C ALA A 311 -26.90 -2.49 9.52
N ALA A 312 -27.48 -1.73 8.58
CA ALA A 312 -27.07 -0.36 8.33
C ALA A 312 -27.50 0.57 9.49
N THR A 313 -26.66 1.55 9.78
CA THR A 313 -26.94 2.59 10.77
C THR A 313 -28.10 3.48 10.26
N PRO A 314 -29.19 3.64 11.01
CA PRO A 314 -30.29 4.53 10.62
C PRO A 314 -29.81 5.97 10.43
N SER A 315 -30.40 6.68 9.48
CA SER A 315 -30.08 8.10 9.25
C SER A 315 -30.46 9.01 10.45
N SER A 316 -31.39 8.57 11.28
CA SER A 316 -31.79 9.24 12.52
C SER A 316 -30.90 8.95 13.72
N ALA A 317 -29.96 8.01 13.61
CA ALA A 317 -29.07 7.62 14.71
C ALA A 317 -28.16 8.77 15.13
N LYS A 318 -27.95 8.91 16.43
CA LYS A 318 -27.11 9.96 17.03
C LYS A 318 -25.67 9.49 17.12
N LEU A 319 -24.71 10.32 16.67
CA LEU A 319 -23.29 10.04 16.78
C LEU A 319 -22.85 10.11 18.25
N LEU A 320 -22.13 9.09 18.70
CA LEU A 320 -21.59 9.02 20.05
C LEU A 320 -20.06 9.21 20.09
N ALA A 321 -19.33 8.61 19.16
CA ALA A 321 -17.87 8.72 19.09
C ALA A 321 -17.37 8.49 17.65
N ARG A 322 -16.22 9.07 17.30
CA ARG A 322 -15.62 8.96 15.98
C ARG A 322 -14.10 8.87 16.07
N ALA A 323 -13.51 7.95 15.31
CA ALA A 323 -12.08 7.88 15.06
C ALA A 323 -11.78 8.11 13.59
N TYR A 324 -10.58 8.63 13.32
CA TYR A 324 -10.02 8.76 11.98
C TYR A 324 -8.82 7.84 11.81
N SER A 325 -8.66 7.30 10.61
CA SER A 325 -7.45 6.59 10.22
C SER A 325 -6.22 7.53 10.23
N PRO A 326 -4.98 7.01 10.11
CA PRO A 326 -3.88 7.80 9.61
C PRO A 326 -4.19 8.35 8.22
N ASP A 327 -3.43 9.35 7.78
CA ASP A 327 -3.50 9.88 6.43
C ASP A 327 -3.12 8.85 5.38
N LEU A 328 -3.66 9.01 4.17
CA LEU A 328 -3.36 8.10 3.05
C LEU A 328 -1.86 7.97 2.79
N ALA A 329 -1.08 9.03 2.94
CA ALA A 329 0.37 9.00 2.77
C ALA A 329 1.05 7.97 3.72
N GLU A 330 0.59 7.86 4.97
CA GLU A 330 1.05 6.83 5.91
C GLU A 330 0.53 5.44 5.53
N ILE A 331 -0.72 5.34 5.11
CA ILE A 331 -1.34 4.08 4.70
C ILE A 331 -0.61 3.45 3.50
N ILE A 332 -0.30 4.23 2.46
CA ILE A 332 0.43 3.70 1.29
C ILE A 332 1.85 3.26 1.64
N ARG A 333 2.47 3.89 2.64
CA ARG A 333 3.77 3.47 3.14
C ARG A 333 3.71 2.05 3.72
N ASP A 334 2.71 1.75 4.53
CA ASP A 334 2.53 0.40 5.08
C ASP A 334 2.18 -0.62 3.98
N ILE A 335 1.32 -0.24 3.02
CA ILE A 335 0.98 -1.08 1.87
C ILE A 335 2.24 -1.46 1.09
N ASN A 336 3.07 -0.48 0.74
CA ASN A 336 4.22 -0.70 -0.13
C ASN A 336 5.42 -1.33 0.60
N LYS A 337 5.79 -0.83 1.80
CA LYS A 337 6.92 -1.35 2.60
C LYS A 337 6.73 -2.82 2.98
N TYR A 338 5.53 -3.19 3.45
CA TYR A 338 5.25 -4.53 3.95
C TYR A 338 4.48 -5.41 2.96
N SER A 339 4.13 -4.85 1.79
CA SER A 339 3.36 -5.56 0.76
C SER A 339 1.99 -6.06 1.26
N ASN A 340 1.30 -5.27 2.09
CA ASN A 340 0.05 -5.68 2.71
C ASN A 340 -1.08 -5.80 1.67
N ASN A 341 -1.59 -7.01 1.47
CA ASN A 341 -2.61 -7.30 0.46
C ASN A 341 -3.96 -6.72 0.86
N THR A 342 -4.39 -6.98 2.10
CA THR A 342 -5.71 -6.55 2.59
C THR A 342 -5.85 -5.04 2.60
N MET A 343 -4.82 -4.31 3.07
CA MET A 343 -4.83 -2.85 3.02
C MET A 343 -4.87 -2.31 1.58
N ALA A 344 -4.18 -2.97 0.64
CA ALA A 344 -4.22 -2.56 -0.78
C ALA A 344 -5.60 -2.80 -1.41
N GLN A 345 -6.24 -3.93 -1.10
CA GLN A 345 -7.62 -4.23 -1.52
C GLN A 345 -8.61 -3.24 -0.92
N GLN A 346 -8.45 -2.91 0.36
CA GLN A 346 -9.24 -1.90 1.08
C GLN A 346 -9.15 -0.54 0.38
N LEU A 347 -7.92 -0.13 0.02
CA LEU A 347 -7.67 1.11 -0.71
C LEU A 347 -8.27 1.10 -2.11
N PHE A 348 -8.19 -0.03 -2.82
CA PHE A 348 -8.80 -0.22 -4.13
C PHE A 348 -10.32 -0.09 -4.08
N LEU A 349 -10.97 -0.73 -3.10
CA LEU A 349 -12.42 -0.58 -2.88
C LEU A 349 -12.79 0.85 -2.48
N SER A 350 -11.94 1.56 -1.74
CA SER A 350 -12.18 2.97 -1.37
C SER A 350 -12.21 3.89 -2.60
N LEU A 351 -11.35 3.63 -3.60
CA LEU A 351 -11.43 4.33 -4.90
C LEU A 351 -12.77 4.05 -5.58
N GLY A 352 -13.18 2.78 -5.62
CA GLY A 352 -14.46 2.38 -6.20
C GLY A 352 -15.62 3.05 -5.51
N GLN A 353 -15.70 2.97 -4.20
CA GLN A 353 -16.75 3.55 -3.38
C GLN A 353 -16.88 5.07 -3.60
N LYS A 354 -15.74 5.78 -3.68
CA LYS A 354 -15.72 7.24 -3.89
C LYS A 354 -16.29 7.66 -5.24
N TYR A 355 -16.08 6.84 -6.28
CA TYR A 355 -16.43 7.18 -7.67
C TYR A 355 -17.40 6.20 -8.31
N ARG A 356 -18.04 5.36 -7.51
CA ARG A 356 -19.07 4.41 -7.97
C ARG A 356 -20.24 5.13 -8.62
N ASN A 357 -20.72 4.55 -9.71
CA ASN A 357 -21.99 4.89 -10.34
C ASN A 357 -22.92 3.66 -10.41
N GLU A 358 -24.16 3.85 -10.82
CA GLU A 358 -25.17 2.79 -10.85
C GLU A 358 -24.80 1.60 -11.76
N ALA A 359 -24.00 1.84 -12.80
CA ALA A 359 -23.62 0.80 -13.77
C ALA A 359 -22.49 -0.12 -13.27
N ASP A 360 -21.78 0.24 -12.20
CA ASP A 360 -20.58 -0.48 -11.77
C ASP A 360 -20.91 -1.83 -11.08
N GLY A 361 -22.05 -1.93 -10.38
CA GLY A 361 -22.49 -3.12 -9.68
C GLY A 361 -21.75 -3.41 -8.37
N ASP A 362 -20.42 -3.21 -8.31
CA ASP A 362 -19.58 -3.34 -7.11
C ASP A 362 -18.40 -2.36 -7.12
N ASP A 363 -17.75 -2.20 -5.96
CA ASP A 363 -16.67 -1.22 -5.80
C ASP A 363 -15.36 -1.63 -6.50
N ALA A 364 -15.12 -2.92 -6.77
CA ALA A 364 -13.95 -3.33 -7.53
C ALA A 364 -14.09 -2.96 -9.01
N LYS A 365 -15.27 -3.15 -9.61
CA LYS A 365 -15.54 -2.73 -10.98
C LYS A 365 -15.48 -1.20 -11.13
N ALA A 366 -16.04 -0.47 -10.17
CA ALA A 366 -15.91 0.97 -10.11
C ALA A 366 -14.45 1.40 -10.07
N ALA A 367 -13.61 0.80 -9.20
CA ALA A 367 -12.20 1.08 -9.10
C ALA A 367 -11.45 0.79 -10.41
N GLN A 368 -11.70 -0.35 -11.05
CA GLN A 368 -11.12 -0.70 -12.36
C GLN A 368 -11.42 0.38 -13.41
N ARG A 369 -12.68 0.80 -13.50
CA ARG A 369 -13.12 1.83 -14.44
C ARG A 369 -12.41 3.16 -14.18
N VAL A 370 -12.41 3.64 -12.94
CA VAL A 370 -11.87 4.98 -12.63
C VAL A 370 -10.35 5.01 -12.74
N VAL A 371 -9.64 3.94 -12.39
CA VAL A 371 -8.18 3.85 -12.57
C VAL A 371 -7.81 3.89 -14.05
N ARG A 372 -8.53 3.17 -14.93
CA ARG A 372 -8.31 3.25 -16.39
C ARG A 372 -8.56 4.65 -16.93
N GLN A 373 -9.64 5.31 -16.49
CA GLN A 373 -9.96 6.68 -16.90
C GLN A 373 -8.91 7.68 -16.42
N TRP A 374 -8.39 7.49 -15.20
CA TRP A 374 -7.33 8.32 -14.65
C TRP A 374 -6.01 8.16 -15.43
N LEU A 375 -5.60 6.93 -15.77
CA LEU A 375 -4.43 6.70 -16.64
C LEU A 375 -4.60 7.36 -18.01
N ALA A 376 -5.76 7.21 -18.63
CA ALA A 376 -6.05 7.84 -19.92
C ALA A 376 -5.97 9.37 -19.86
N LYS A 377 -6.47 10.01 -18.79
CA LYS A 377 -6.34 11.46 -18.56
C LYS A 377 -4.88 11.91 -18.42
N LYS A 378 -3.98 11.03 -17.96
CA LYS A 378 -2.55 11.27 -17.92
C LYS A 378 -1.83 10.97 -19.25
N GLY A 379 -2.55 10.60 -20.29
CA GLY A 379 -1.97 10.21 -21.58
C GLY A 379 -1.31 8.82 -21.54
N ILE A 380 -1.59 8.01 -20.54
CA ILE A 380 -1.03 6.66 -20.40
C ILE A 380 -2.01 5.65 -20.97
N THR A 381 -1.63 5.06 -22.11
CA THR A 381 -2.35 3.93 -22.71
C THR A 381 -1.93 2.64 -22.01
N ALA A 382 -2.89 1.90 -21.46
CA ALA A 382 -2.65 0.66 -20.70
C ALA A 382 -3.60 -0.47 -21.14
N PRO A 383 -3.48 -0.99 -22.39
CA PRO A 383 -4.38 -2.01 -22.93
C PRO A 383 -4.25 -3.37 -22.21
N HIS A 384 -3.10 -3.69 -21.64
CA HIS A 384 -2.86 -4.94 -20.93
C HIS A 384 -3.25 -4.88 -19.45
N LEU A 385 -3.55 -3.67 -18.92
CA LEU A 385 -3.87 -3.53 -17.51
C LEU A 385 -5.18 -4.24 -17.16
N VAL A 386 -5.10 -5.27 -16.33
CA VAL A 386 -6.22 -5.95 -15.70
C VAL A 386 -6.02 -5.89 -14.19
N MET A 387 -6.94 -5.24 -13.49
CA MET A 387 -6.95 -5.16 -12.03
C MET A 387 -8.18 -5.94 -11.52
N GLU A 388 -7.98 -6.93 -10.67
CA GLU A 388 -9.07 -7.69 -10.05
C GLU A 388 -9.38 -7.15 -8.67
N ASN A 389 -8.34 -6.98 -7.86
CA ASN A 389 -8.44 -6.53 -6.47
C ASN A 389 -7.42 -5.45 -6.08
N GLY A 390 -6.57 -5.04 -7.02
CA GLY A 390 -5.58 -3.97 -6.82
C GLY A 390 -4.40 -4.32 -5.92
N SER A 391 -4.28 -5.56 -5.46
CA SER A 391 -3.20 -5.97 -4.55
C SER A 391 -2.12 -6.83 -5.21
N GLY A 392 -2.39 -7.40 -6.38
CA GLY A 392 -1.52 -8.37 -7.02
C GLY A 392 -1.64 -9.79 -6.48
N LEU A 393 -2.49 -10.01 -5.49
CA LEU A 393 -2.84 -11.34 -4.99
C LEU A 393 -3.99 -11.90 -5.86
N SER A 394 -3.65 -12.19 -7.12
CA SER A 394 -4.60 -12.60 -8.14
C SER A 394 -3.89 -13.36 -9.26
N ARG A 395 -4.59 -14.35 -9.83
CA ARG A 395 -4.13 -15.04 -11.04
C ARG A 395 -4.54 -14.31 -12.32
N ALA A 396 -5.52 -13.40 -12.23
CA ALA A 396 -6.08 -12.67 -13.37
C ALA A 396 -5.39 -11.34 -13.65
N GLU A 397 -4.79 -10.68 -12.64
CA GLU A 397 -4.16 -9.36 -12.82
C GLU A 397 -3.03 -9.39 -13.84
N ARG A 398 -3.01 -8.37 -14.71
CA ARG A 398 -2.04 -8.22 -15.81
C ARG A 398 -1.61 -6.78 -15.96
N VAL A 399 -0.40 -6.61 -16.46
CA VAL A 399 0.17 -5.33 -16.92
C VAL A 399 1.37 -5.65 -17.81
N SER A 400 1.76 -4.76 -18.71
CA SER A 400 3.06 -4.86 -19.37
C SER A 400 4.14 -4.07 -18.60
N ALA A 401 5.40 -4.45 -18.77
CA ALA A 401 6.51 -3.71 -18.14
C ALA A 401 6.56 -2.25 -18.62
N ARG A 402 6.20 -1.99 -19.87
CA ARG A 402 6.11 -0.64 -20.44
C ARG A 402 5.01 0.19 -19.78
N GLU A 403 3.81 -0.37 -19.62
CA GLU A 403 2.70 0.33 -18.96
C GLU A 403 3.03 0.71 -17.52
N MET A 404 3.65 -0.21 -16.78
CA MET A 404 4.13 0.06 -15.43
C MET A 404 5.21 1.14 -15.40
N ALA A 405 6.16 1.11 -16.35
CA ALA A 405 7.22 2.12 -16.44
C ALA A 405 6.65 3.51 -16.79
N ASN A 406 5.72 3.60 -17.73
CA ASN A 406 5.06 4.86 -18.09
C ASN A 406 4.30 5.46 -16.89
N MET A 407 3.62 4.62 -16.10
CA MET A 407 2.96 5.05 -14.88
C MET A 407 3.98 5.56 -13.83
N LEU A 408 5.12 4.86 -13.65
CA LEU A 408 6.17 5.30 -12.74
C LEU A 408 6.85 6.61 -13.19
N GLN A 409 7.05 6.82 -14.49
CA GLN A 409 7.51 8.11 -15.01
C GLN A 409 6.53 9.26 -14.68
N ALA A 410 5.22 9.01 -14.85
CA ALA A 410 4.20 9.98 -14.45
C ALA A 410 4.21 10.23 -12.93
N ALA A 411 4.47 9.21 -12.13
CA ALA A 411 4.56 9.34 -10.68
C ALA A 411 5.77 10.18 -10.25
N TRP A 412 6.90 10.09 -10.96
CA TRP A 412 8.08 10.93 -10.72
C TRP A 412 7.79 12.42 -10.90
N HIS A 413 6.95 12.78 -11.87
CA HIS A 413 6.56 14.16 -12.17
C HIS A 413 5.29 14.61 -11.43
N SER A 414 4.73 13.77 -10.55
CA SER A 414 3.54 14.09 -9.76
C SER A 414 3.87 15.09 -8.65
N PRO A 415 2.93 15.99 -8.28
CA PRO A 415 3.05 16.80 -7.06
C PRO A 415 3.25 15.97 -5.78
N TYR A 416 2.86 14.68 -5.80
CA TYR A 416 2.97 13.74 -4.68
C TYR A 416 4.12 12.73 -4.87
N ALA A 417 5.11 13.05 -5.70
CA ALA A 417 6.23 12.14 -5.96
C ALA A 417 7.00 11.78 -4.68
N ALA A 418 7.18 12.74 -3.78
CA ALA A 418 7.92 12.53 -2.53
C ALA A 418 7.23 11.48 -1.63
N GLU A 419 5.92 11.61 -1.39
CA GLU A 419 5.12 10.67 -0.61
C GLU A 419 5.12 9.29 -1.25
N TYR A 420 4.96 9.24 -2.57
CA TYR A 420 4.92 7.99 -3.31
C TYR A 420 6.25 7.24 -3.25
N ILE A 421 7.38 7.92 -3.57
CA ILE A 421 8.71 7.30 -3.58
C ILE A 421 9.14 6.88 -2.17
N SER A 422 8.89 7.71 -1.16
CA SER A 422 9.21 7.39 0.25
C SER A 422 8.43 6.19 0.77
N SER A 423 7.28 5.88 0.18
CA SER A 423 6.48 4.71 0.54
C SER A 423 7.11 3.38 0.10
N LEU A 424 8.05 3.39 -0.87
CA LEU A 424 8.62 2.17 -1.45
C LEU A 424 9.71 1.55 -0.56
N PRO A 425 9.87 0.21 -0.57
CA PRO A 425 10.97 -0.47 0.10
C PRO A 425 12.34 -0.02 -0.42
N ILE A 426 13.29 0.17 0.49
CA ILE A 426 14.66 0.62 0.19
C ILE A 426 15.61 -0.57 0.20
N ALA A 427 16.40 -0.74 -0.86
CA ALA A 427 17.37 -1.82 -0.99
C ALA A 427 18.31 -1.90 0.21
N GLY A 428 18.46 -3.08 0.80
CA GLY A 428 19.33 -3.34 1.94
C GLY A 428 18.99 -2.61 3.23
N THR A 429 17.84 -1.91 3.31
CA THR A 429 17.52 -1.01 4.42
C THR A 429 16.19 -1.36 5.09
N ASP A 430 15.08 -1.38 4.36
CA ASP A 430 13.76 -1.58 4.97
C ASP A 430 12.79 -2.41 4.11
N GLY A 431 11.59 -2.62 4.64
CA GLY A 431 10.50 -3.30 3.99
C GLY A 431 10.88 -4.68 3.45
N THR A 432 10.31 -5.05 2.32
CA THR A 432 10.58 -6.34 1.65
C THR A 432 11.98 -6.42 1.03
N MET A 433 12.69 -5.29 0.89
CA MET A 433 14.07 -5.23 0.37
C MET A 433 15.14 -5.24 1.47
N ARG A 434 14.78 -5.24 2.76
CA ARG A 434 15.69 -5.09 3.90
C ARG A 434 16.89 -6.07 3.89
N LYS A 435 16.68 -7.29 3.42
CA LYS A 435 17.71 -8.34 3.39
C LYS A 435 18.41 -8.46 2.03
N ARG A 436 17.86 -7.81 0.98
CA ARG A 436 18.37 -7.90 -0.39
C ARG A 436 19.38 -6.78 -0.65
N LEU A 437 20.48 -7.08 -1.34
CA LEU A 437 21.54 -6.13 -1.73
C LEU A 437 22.21 -5.38 -0.54
N LYS A 438 22.07 -5.89 0.69
CA LYS A 438 22.50 -5.23 1.93
C LYS A 438 24.01 -4.98 1.99
N THR A 439 24.81 -5.86 1.38
CA THR A 439 26.28 -5.82 1.38
C THR A 439 26.88 -5.36 0.06
N THR A 440 26.07 -4.74 -0.80
CA THR A 440 26.48 -4.20 -2.10
C THR A 440 26.43 -2.68 -2.12
N ALA A 441 27.01 -2.05 -3.14
CA ALA A 441 26.92 -0.61 -3.37
C ALA A 441 25.46 -0.13 -3.63
N MET A 442 24.54 -1.05 -3.93
CA MET A 442 23.13 -0.74 -4.11
C MET A 442 22.36 -0.45 -2.82
N ARG A 443 22.98 -0.61 -1.65
CA ARG A 443 22.31 -0.35 -0.37
C ARG A 443 21.90 1.13 -0.28
N GLY A 444 20.59 1.37 -0.17
CA GLY A 444 20.03 2.72 -0.13
C GLY A 444 19.69 3.31 -1.49
N GLU A 445 20.20 2.76 -2.60
CA GLU A 445 20.11 3.38 -3.92
C GLU A 445 18.86 3.01 -4.73
N ALA A 446 18.12 1.97 -4.33
CA ALA A 446 16.89 1.58 -5.01
C ALA A 446 15.68 1.64 -4.06
N HIS A 447 14.62 2.30 -4.52
CA HIS A 447 13.31 2.38 -3.91
C HIS A 447 12.35 1.56 -4.77
N VAL A 448 12.20 0.26 -4.48
CA VAL A 448 11.46 -0.67 -5.35
C VAL A 448 10.48 -1.54 -4.58
N LYS A 449 9.28 -1.66 -5.15
CA LYS A 449 8.28 -2.61 -4.71
C LYS A 449 8.61 -4.00 -5.26
N THR A 450 8.51 -5.02 -4.42
CA THR A 450 8.65 -6.42 -4.81
C THR A 450 7.30 -7.06 -5.11
N GLY A 451 7.29 -8.06 -5.99
CA GLY A 451 6.16 -8.95 -6.27
C GLY A 451 6.58 -10.43 -6.16
N THR A 452 5.75 -11.24 -5.54
CA THR A 452 5.97 -12.69 -5.37
C THR A 452 4.66 -13.45 -5.41
N LEU A 453 4.55 -14.40 -6.32
CA LEU A 453 3.58 -15.50 -6.35
C LEU A 453 4.35 -16.77 -6.70
N ASN A 454 3.73 -17.94 -6.64
CA ASN A 454 4.41 -19.19 -6.99
C ASN A 454 5.03 -19.17 -8.40
N THR A 455 4.40 -18.46 -9.32
CA THR A 455 4.84 -18.34 -10.73
C THR A 455 5.42 -16.96 -11.08
N VAL A 456 5.61 -16.06 -10.10
CA VAL A 456 6.02 -14.68 -10.38
C VAL A 456 7.10 -14.21 -9.41
N ARG A 457 8.11 -13.51 -9.94
CA ARG A 457 8.99 -12.62 -9.19
C ARG A 457 9.07 -11.29 -9.90
N ALA A 458 8.93 -10.19 -9.18
CA ALA A 458 8.94 -8.86 -9.77
C ALA A 458 9.59 -7.82 -8.86
N ILE A 459 10.15 -6.79 -9.48
CA ILE A 459 10.51 -5.51 -8.87
C ILE A 459 10.05 -4.39 -9.80
N ALA A 460 9.59 -3.29 -9.23
CA ALA A 460 9.29 -2.06 -9.97
C ALA A 460 9.44 -0.84 -9.06
N GLY A 461 9.93 0.28 -9.60
CA GLY A 461 10.12 1.52 -8.87
C GLY A 461 11.25 2.36 -9.43
N PHE A 462 12.04 2.94 -8.52
CA PHE A 462 13.11 3.90 -8.84
C PHE A 462 14.45 3.38 -8.32
N SER A 463 15.52 3.63 -9.09
CA SER A 463 16.88 3.26 -8.71
C SER A 463 17.86 4.32 -9.17
N ARG A 464 18.93 4.54 -8.39
CA ARG A 464 20.00 5.44 -8.80
C ARG A 464 21.17 4.65 -9.39
N ASP A 465 21.83 5.25 -10.35
CA ASP A 465 23.10 4.75 -10.86
C ASP A 465 24.29 5.31 -10.05
N VAL A 466 25.51 4.84 -10.36
CA VAL A 466 26.75 5.27 -9.70
C VAL A 466 27.05 6.78 -9.90
N ASN A 467 26.45 7.41 -10.89
CA ASN A 467 26.60 8.84 -11.20
C ASN A 467 25.55 9.68 -10.48
N GLY A 468 24.60 9.07 -9.76
CA GLY A 468 23.50 9.72 -9.05
C GLY A 468 22.27 9.99 -9.89
N ASN A 469 22.23 9.59 -11.18
CA ASN A 469 21.03 9.72 -12.01
C ASN A 469 19.96 8.74 -11.57
N THR A 470 18.71 9.18 -11.61
CA THR A 470 17.56 8.37 -11.25
C THR A 470 16.96 7.68 -12.47
N TRP A 471 16.54 6.45 -12.28
CA TRP A 471 15.96 5.58 -13.29
C TRP A 471 14.64 4.99 -12.83
N VAL A 472 13.68 4.86 -13.72
CA VAL A 472 12.60 3.87 -13.57
C VAL A 472 13.17 2.50 -13.88
N VAL A 473 12.86 1.53 -13.04
CA VAL A 473 13.15 0.12 -13.27
C VAL A 473 11.88 -0.71 -13.07
N VAL A 474 11.56 -1.55 -14.07
CA VAL A 474 10.50 -2.55 -14.02
C VAL A 474 11.07 -3.85 -14.55
N ALA A 475 11.12 -4.86 -13.69
CA ALA A 475 11.56 -6.20 -14.08
C ALA A 475 10.57 -7.23 -13.53
N ILE A 476 9.85 -7.92 -14.41
CA ILE A 476 8.81 -8.88 -14.09
C ILE A 476 9.18 -10.21 -14.73
N LEU A 477 9.29 -11.24 -13.91
CA LEU A 477 9.63 -12.59 -14.33
C LEU A 477 8.47 -13.53 -14.05
N ASN A 478 7.91 -14.12 -15.10
CA ASN A 478 6.82 -15.09 -15.03
C ASN A 478 7.33 -16.44 -15.52
N ASP A 479 7.34 -17.46 -14.64
CA ASP A 479 7.75 -18.83 -14.94
C ASP A 479 6.99 -19.81 -14.05
N LYS A 480 6.84 -21.06 -14.49
CA LYS A 480 6.16 -22.10 -13.68
C LYS A 480 6.90 -22.42 -12.37
N ALA A 481 8.21 -22.23 -12.35
CA ALA A 481 9.07 -22.53 -11.20
C ALA A 481 10.20 -21.48 -11.08
N PRO A 482 9.91 -20.24 -10.64
CA PRO A 482 10.85 -19.13 -10.69
C PRO A 482 11.89 -19.19 -9.55
N PHE A 483 12.48 -20.37 -9.34
CA PHE A 483 13.56 -20.55 -8.38
C PHE A 483 14.80 -19.75 -8.83
N GLY A 484 15.42 -19.01 -7.90
CA GLY A 484 16.54 -18.15 -8.21
C GLY A 484 16.21 -16.84 -8.93
N ALA A 485 14.94 -16.61 -9.34
CA ALA A 485 14.55 -15.39 -10.04
C ALA A 485 14.83 -14.11 -9.25
N SER A 486 14.83 -14.16 -7.92
CA SER A 486 15.20 -12.99 -7.10
C SER A 486 16.64 -12.55 -7.34
N SER A 487 17.56 -13.47 -7.59
CA SER A 487 18.97 -13.14 -7.93
C SER A 487 19.10 -12.52 -9.32
N VAL A 488 18.24 -12.91 -10.27
CA VAL A 488 18.16 -12.27 -11.60
C VAL A 488 17.72 -10.81 -11.44
N LEU A 489 16.67 -10.55 -10.64
CA LEU A 489 16.18 -9.20 -10.39
C LEU A 489 17.19 -8.33 -9.62
N ASP A 490 17.95 -8.93 -8.68
CA ASP A 490 19.06 -8.24 -8.01
C ASP A 490 20.17 -7.89 -9.00
N GLN A 491 20.48 -8.78 -9.97
CA GLN A 491 21.48 -8.51 -11.01
C GLN A 491 21.04 -7.36 -11.93
N VAL A 492 19.75 -7.24 -12.26
CA VAL A 492 19.22 -6.10 -13.02
C VAL A 492 19.55 -4.77 -12.30
N LEU A 493 19.32 -4.68 -10.99
CA LEU A 493 19.63 -3.48 -10.21
C LEU A 493 21.15 -3.23 -10.15
N LEU A 494 21.97 -4.27 -9.98
CA LEU A 494 23.43 -4.15 -9.95
C LEU A 494 24.00 -3.67 -11.29
N ASP A 495 23.46 -4.11 -12.40
CA ASP A 495 23.88 -3.69 -13.73
C ASP A 495 23.42 -2.27 -14.04
N LEU A 496 22.20 -1.89 -13.60
CA LEU A 496 21.72 -0.52 -13.69
C LEU A 496 22.64 0.44 -12.89
N TYR A 497 23.01 0.07 -11.68
CA TYR A 497 23.91 0.90 -10.85
C TYR A 497 25.25 1.17 -11.52
N LYS A 498 25.79 0.19 -12.24
CA LYS A 498 27.10 0.25 -12.93
C LYS A 498 27.03 0.90 -14.32
N GLN A 499 25.90 1.50 -14.71
CA GLN A 499 25.80 2.13 -16.04
C GLN A 499 26.93 3.14 -16.24
N PRO A 500 27.69 3.04 -17.35
CA PRO A 500 28.81 3.94 -17.61
C PRO A 500 28.34 5.37 -17.77
N ARG A 501 29.14 6.32 -17.35
CA ARG A 501 28.91 7.74 -17.60
C ARG A 501 28.96 8.00 -19.10
N LEU A 502 27.83 8.35 -19.69
CA LEU A 502 27.85 8.88 -21.04
C LEU A 502 28.56 10.23 -21.03
N PRO A 503 29.42 10.55 -22.05
CA PRO A 503 30.04 11.87 -22.14
C PRO A 503 28.95 12.95 -22.05
N GLN A 504 29.05 13.82 -21.09
CA GLN A 504 28.27 15.03 -21.12
C GLN A 504 28.73 15.82 -22.34
N THR A 505 27.90 15.96 -23.36
CA THR A 505 28.11 17.02 -24.35
C THR A 505 28.12 18.31 -23.56
N ALA A 506 29.30 18.99 -23.56
CA ALA A 506 29.48 20.25 -22.85
C ALA A 506 28.34 21.19 -23.25
N SER A 507 27.44 21.48 -22.32
CA SER A 507 26.54 22.60 -22.46
C SER A 507 27.41 23.84 -22.37
N ALA A 508 27.68 24.47 -23.49
CA ALA A 508 28.22 25.81 -23.50
C ALA A 508 27.30 26.71 -22.67
N LEU A 509 27.83 27.28 -21.58
CA LEU A 509 27.25 28.35 -20.80
C LEU A 509 27.01 29.59 -21.69
#